data_fd1adebbfa487e8c2bcf8fc467f5901d
#
_entry.id   fd1adebbfa487e8c2bcf8fc467f5901d
#
_cell.length_a   1.000
_cell.length_b   1.000
_cell.length_c   1.000
_cell.angle_alpha   90.00
_cell.angle_beta   90.00
_cell.angle_gamma   90.00
#
_symmetry.space_group_name_H-M   'P 1'
#
loop_
_entity.id
_entity.type
_entity.pdbx_description
1 polymer ?
#
loop_
_entity_poly.entity_id
_entity_poly.type
_entity_poly.pdbx_seq_one_letter_code
_entity_poly.pdbx_strand_id
1 'polypeptide(L)'
;MGTIPSQLPAPPALARTYTIAERIKNHELSIQESVDIIMRKLREEGCLVGGPSLPHGLPYPDGDELIDLHVSDADRPKKAAEAETLPKVLLNDIDVNWLQTIAEGWAAPLKGFMREGELLQTIHFNSLLVDPYNLTGSKDMYTQPTDFTDFTKIPPKRVSMSVPIVLPVTGYTKNDIEKSGKKAVALVSKQGKTLGILRNPEIYANRKEEIVSRIFGVIDPGHPYIKHIYNGGDWLIGGEIELLDRIRYNDGLDKWRLTAKEVMREFEKKDADAVFAFQTRNPTHAGHAYLMKTARDILLKKGYKNPVLWLSPLGGWTKSDDVPLDVRVNQHEAVLEEGMLDPRTTVMAIWPAPMVPCLIHMT
;
A
#
# COMPACT_ATOMS: atom_id res chain seq x y z
N MET A 1 -56.08 28.46 6.31
CA MET A 1 -55.65 27.03 6.53
C MET A 1 -55.13 26.52 5.20
N GLY A 2 -53.88 26.61 4.95
CA GLY A 2 -53.22 26.12 3.73
C GLY A 2 -52.71 24.72 3.97
N THR A 3 -53.15 23.78 3.19
CA THR A 3 -52.73 22.38 3.14
C THR A 3 -51.30 22.30 2.62
N ILE A 4 -50.40 21.79 3.43
CA ILE A 4 -49.00 21.44 3.07
C ILE A 4 -49.06 20.21 2.16
N PRO A 5 -48.44 20.20 0.96
CA PRO A 5 -48.40 19.00 0.13
C PRO A 5 -47.42 17.99 0.77
N SER A 6 -47.95 16.86 1.21
CA SER A 6 -47.19 15.73 1.70
C SER A 6 -46.77 14.85 0.54
N GLN A 7 -45.65 15.09 -0.09
CA GLN A 7 -44.82 14.08 -0.75
C GLN A 7 -43.58 14.75 -1.33
N LEU A 8 -42.45 14.61 -0.61
CA LEU A 8 -41.16 14.76 -1.23
C LEU A 8 -40.98 13.67 -2.29
N PRO A 9 -40.49 14.01 -3.49
CA PRO A 9 -40.23 12.99 -4.50
C PRO A 9 -39.20 11.99 -3.93
N ALA A 10 -39.47 10.71 -4.17
CA ALA A 10 -38.54 9.65 -3.80
C ALA A 10 -37.16 9.98 -4.39
N PRO A 11 -36.05 9.79 -3.64
CA PRO A 11 -34.71 10.01 -4.16
C PRO A 11 -34.55 9.13 -5.41
N PRO A 12 -33.90 9.63 -6.48
CA PRO A 12 -33.62 8.83 -7.66
C PRO A 12 -32.93 7.55 -7.21
N ALA A 13 -33.39 6.40 -7.71
CA ALA A 13 -32.81 5.11 -7.44
C ALA A 13 -31.30 5.24 -7.70
N LEU A 14 -30.51 5.04 -6.66
CA LEU A 14 -29.06 4.97 -6.77
C LEU A 14 -28.75 3.92 -7.83
N ALA A 15 -28.31 4.36 -8.99
CA ALA A 15 -27.87 3.48 -10.05
C ALA A 15 -26.76 2.61 -9.41
N ARG A 16 -26.99 1.29 -9.36
CA ARG A 16 -25.98 0.35 -8.88
C ARG A 16 -24.74 0.53 -9.75
N THR A 17 -23.68 1.08 -9.17
CA THR A 17 -22.37 1.13 -9.81
C THR A 17 -21.78 -0.26 -9.74
N TYR A 18 -21.88 -1.00 -10.84
CA TYR A 18 -21.23 -2.30 -10.95
C TYR A 18 -19.71 -2.11 -11.12
N THR A 19 -18.91 -2.89 -10.40
CA THR A 19 -17.48 -2.97 -10.66
C THR A 19 -17.22 -3.50 -12.07
N ILE A 20 -16.04 -3.22 -12.64
CA ILE A 20 -15.66 -3.77 -13.97
C ILE A 20 -15.78 -5.30 -13.95
N ALA A 21 -15.40 -5.96 -12.84
CA ALA A 21 -15.49 -7.40 -12.67
C ALA A 21 -16.96 -7.91 -12.71
N GLU A 22 -17.89 -7.19 -12.07
CA GLU A 22 -19.33 -7.54 -12.12
C GLU A 22 -19.91 -7.34 -13.51
N ARG A 23 -19.51 -6.28 -14.22
CA ARG A 23 -19.97 -6.03 -15.60
C ARG A 23 -19.43 -7.07 -16.58
N ILE A 24 -18.20 -7.56 -16.39
CA ILE A 24 -17.65 -8.70 -17.16
C ILE A 24 -18.43 -9.97 -16.83
N LYS A 25 -18.67 -10.25 -15.54
CA LYS A 25 -19.41 -11.42 -15.07
C LYS A 25 -20.85 -11.44 -15.62
N ASN A 26 -21.47 -10.28 -15.74
CA ASN A 26 -22.82 -10.11 -16.29
C ASN A 26 -22.85 -10.03 -17.83
N HIS A 27 -21.71 -10.27 -18.51
CA HIS A 27 -21.58 -10.10 -19.97
C HIS A 27 -21.92 -8.69 -20.50
N GLU A 28 -21.85 -7.67 -19.65
CA GLU A 28 -22.12 -6.28 -20.03
C GLU A 28 -20.91 -5.58 -20.66
N LEU A 29 -19.70 -6.14 -20.47
CA LEU A 29 -18.45 -5.67 -21.06
C LEU A 29 -17.69 -6.83 -21.66
N SER A 30 -17.19 -6.64 -22.86
CA SER A 30 -16.18 -7.53 -23.43
C SER A 30 -14.85 -7.36 -22.71
N ILE A 31 -13.96 -8.35 -22.84
CA ILE A 31 -12.59 -8.26 -22.28
C ILE A 31 -11.85 -7.06 -22.86
N GLN A 32 -12.03 -6.78 -24.17
CA GLN A 32 -11.40 -5.64 -24.83
C GLN A 32 -11.87 -4.30 -24.24
N GLU A 33 -13.19 -4.12 -24.06
CA GLU A 33 -13.74 -2.92 -23.43
C GLU A 33 -13.25 -2.72 -22.00
N SER A 34 -13.10 -3.82 -21.25
CA SER A 34 -12.56 -3.78 -19.89
C SER A 34 -11.11 -3.32 -19.87
N VAL A 35 -10.29 -3.84 -20.79
CA VAL A 35 -8.89 -3.41 -20.95
C VAL A 35 -8.83 -1.93 -21.36
N ASP A 36 -9.68 -1.48 -22.28
CA ASP A 36 -9.71 -0.08 -22.72
C ASP A 36 -10.11 0.87 -21.59
N ILE A 37 -11.05 0.48 -20.73
CA ILE A 37 -11.42 1.26 -19.53
C ILE A 37 -10.25 1.34 -18.56
N ILE A 38 -9.59 0.22 -18.26
CA ILE A 38 -8.41 0.19 -17.38
C ILE A 38 -7.31 1.07 -17.94
N MET A 39 -6.97 0.93 -19.23
CA MET A 39 -5.92 1.72 -19.87
C MET A 39 -6.25 3.21 -19.94
N ARG A 40 -7.53 3.58 -20.07
CA ARG A 40 -7.97 4.97 -20.00
C ARG A 40 -7.80 5.53 -18.59
N LYS A 41 -8.24 4.82 -17.57
CA LYS A 41 -8.06 5.22 -16.16
C LYS A 41 -6.58 5.39 -15.81
N LEU A 42 -5.72 4.45 -16.17
CA LEU A 42 -4.28 4.56 -15.96
C LEU A 42 -3.64 5.81 -16.60
N ARG A 43 -4.20 6.30 -17.73
CA ARG A 43 -3.78 7.58 -18.32
C ARG A 43 -4.32 8.79 -17.56
N GLU A 44 -5.62 8.75 -17.22
CA GLU A 44 -6.29 9.84 -16.51
C GLU A 44 -5.66 10.06 -15.13
N GLU A 45 -5.20 8.99 -14.49
CA GLU A 45 -4.51 9.02 -13.20
C GLU A 45 -3.00 9.29 -13.28
N GLY A 46 -2.47 9.56 -14.49
CA GLY A 46 -1.06 9.88 -14.67
C GLY A 46 -0.09 8.71 -14.56
N CYS A 47 -0.59 7.49 -14.41
CA CYS A 47 0.24 6.28 -14.33
C CYS A 47 0.99 5.93 -15.65
N LEU A 48 0.75 6.68 -16.72
CA LEU A 48 1.37 6.51 -18.04
C LEU A 48 2.05 7.79 -18.56
N VAL A 49 2.33 8.77 -17.71
CA VAL A 49 2.90 10.06 -18.14
C VAL A 49 4.23 10.32 -17.42
N GLY A 50 5.22 10.73 -18.21
CA GLY A 50 6.60 10.91 -17.80
C GLY A 50 6.84 11.96 -16.72
N GLY A 51 7.13 11.48 -15.51
CA GLY A 51 7.93 12.18 -14.53
C GLY A 51 9.43 11.93 -14.78
N PRO A 52 10.32 12.37 -13.87
CA PRO A 52 11.72 11.99 -13.93
C PRO A 52 11.83 10.47 -14.01
N SER A 53 12.60 9.96 -14.96
CA SER A 53 12.71 8.54 -15.26
C SER A 53 14.00 7.96 -14.69
N LEU A 54 13.94 6.69 -14.26
CA LEU A 54 15.12 5.87 -13.99
C LEU A 54 15.92 5.65 -15.28
N PRO A 55 17.20 5.18 -15.20
CA PRO A 55 18.09 5.04 -16.34
C PRO A 55 17.51 4.32 -17.57
N HIS A 56 16.52 3.47 -17.42
CA HIS A 56 15.86 2.72 -18.50
C HIS A 56 14.48 3.30 -18.90
N GLY A 57 14.16 4.53 -18.50
CA GLY A 57 12.91 5.19 -18.88
C GLY A 57 11.69 4.88 -18.02
N LEU A 58 11.82 4.03 -17.00
CA LEU A 58 10.76 3.79 -16.04
C LEU A 58 10.61 4.99 -15.09
N PRO A 59 9.38 5.38 -14.71
CA PRO A 59 9.19 6.48 -13.78
C PRO A 59 9.69 6.11 -12.38
N TYR A 60 10.13 7.10 -11.62
CA TYR A 60 10.34 6.94 -10.18
C TYR A 60 9.00 6.66 -9.49
N PRO A 61 9.02 5.89 -8.36
CA PRO A 61 7.83 5.72 -7.54
C PRO A 61 7.33 7.06 -7.00
N ASP A 62 6.11 7.08 -6.52
CA ASP A 62 5.52 8.23 -5.86
C ASP A 62 6.42 8.72 -4.72
N GLY A 63 6.66 10.05 -4.67
CA GLY A 63 7.64 10.65 -3.76
C GLY A 63 9.06 10.72 -4.32
N ASP A 64 9.30 10.26 -5.56
CA ASP A 64 10.55 10.37 -6.30
C ASP A 64 11.77 9.69 -5.60
N GLU A 65 11.52 8.73 -4.70
CA GLU A 65 12.54 8.00 -3.96
C GLU A 65 12.20 6.50 -3.86
N LEU A 66 13.20 5.64 -4.05
CA LEU A 66 13.10 4.21 -3.73
C LEU A 66 13.40 4.01 -2.24
N ILE A 67 12.35 3.87 -1.45
CA ILE A 67 12.43 3.70 0.00
C ILE A 67 12.93 2.29 0.34
N ASP A 68 13.89 2.24 1.26
CA ASP A 68 14.42 1.02 1.88
C ASP A 68 14.86 1.38 3.30
N LEU A 69 14.08 0.97 4.29
CA LEU A 69 14.29 1.36 5.67
C LEU A 69 15.06 0.31 6.49
N HIS A 70 15.74 -0.62 5.83
CA HIS A 70 16.62 -1.56 6.50
C HIS A 70 17.86 -0.85 7.04
N VAL A 71 18.17 -1.16 8.28
CA VAL A 71 19.43 -0.75 8.91
C VAL A 71 20.60 -1.42 8.20
N SER A 72 21.72 -0.71 8.02
CA SER A 72 22.93 -1.28 7.44
C SER A 72 23.46 -2.45 8.28
N ASP A 73 24.11 -3.43 7.65
CA ASP A 73 24.71 -4.56 8.36
C ASP A 73 25.70 -4.10 9.44
N ALA A 74 26.41 -2.99 9.20
CA ALA A 74 27.38 -2.42 10.15
C ALA A 74 26.70 -1.81 11.40
N ASP A 75 25.52 -1.20 11.23
CA ASP A 75 24.80 -0.54 12.33
C ASP A 75 23.86 -1.48 13.07
N ARG A 76 23.49 -2.62 12.47
CA ARG A 76 22.51 -3.56 13.01
C ARG A 76 22.81 -3.99 14.46
N PRO A 77 24.03 -4.41 14.84
CA PRO A 77 24.32 -4.82 16.23
C PRO A 77 24.07 -3.69 17.23
N LYS A 78 24.46 -2.47 16.87
CA LYS A 78 24.26 -1.28 17.70
C LYS A 78 22.79 -0.95 17.86
N LYS A 79 22.02 -0.98 16.77
CA LYS A 79 20.57 -0.71 16.76
C LYS A 79 19.79 -1.79 17.49
N ALA A 80 20.19 -3.06 17.37
CA ALA A 80 19.57 -4.16 18.11
C ALA A 80 19.80 -3.99 19.63
N ALA A 81 21.01 -3.65 20.07
CA ALA A 81 21.30 -3.38 21.48
C ALA A 81 20.52 -2.15 22.00
N GLU A 82 20.38 -1.10 21.20
CA GLU A 82 19.54 0.04 21.53
C GLU A 82 18.07 -0.38 21.74
N ALA A 83 17.53 -1.17 20.83
CA ALA A 83 16.13 -1.60 20.86
C ALA A 83 15.75 -2.36 22.14
N GLU A 84 16.69 -3.12 22.73
CA GLU A 84 16.46 -3.83 24.00
C GLU A 84 16.23 -2.87 25.18
N THR A 85 16.69 -1.64 25.10
CA THR A 85 16.54 -0.61 26.14
C THR A 85 15.29 0.26 25.99
N LEU A 86 14.54 0.08 24.91
CA LEU A 86 13.37 0.89 24.56
C LEU A 86 12.07 0.29 25.08
N PRO A 87 11.04 1.10 25.35
CA PRO A 87 9.70 0.59 25.58
C PRO A 87 9.23 -0.18 24.35
N LYS A 88 8.49 -1.27 24.58
CA LYS A 88 8.12 -2.23 23.53
C LYS A 88 6.67 -2.02 23.06
N VAL A 89 6.48 -2.00 21.74
CA VAL A 89 5.18 -2.06 21.09
C VAL A 89 5.02 -3.43 20.45
N LEU A 90 4.05 -4.20 20.94
CA LEU A 90 3.76 -5.53 20.43
C LEU A 90 2.91 -5.44 19.16
N LEU A 91 3.40 -6.02 18.07
CA LEU A 91 2.75 -6.04 16.77
C LEU A 91 1.93 -7.33 16.58
N ASN A 92 0.71 -7.20 16.09
CA ASN A 92 -0.04 -8.34 15.55
C ASN A 92 0.40 -8.61 14.08
N ASP A 93 -0.15 -9.67 13.47
CA ASP A 93 0.29 -10.09 12.13
C ASP A 93 -0.03 -9.05 11.03
N ILE A 94 -1.13 -8.31 11.18
CA ILE A 94 -1.50 -7.22 10.25
C ILE A 94 -0.55 -6.03 10.45
N ASP A 95 -0.18 -5.71 11.68
CA ASP A 95 0.80 -4.65 11.96
C ASP A 95 2.18 -5.00 11.37
N VAL A 96 2.58 -6.29 11.44
CA VAL A 96 3.82 -6.78 10.80
C VAL A 96 3.75 -6.66 9.29
N ASN A 97 2.60 -6.97 8.67
CA ASN A 97 2.42 -6.77 7.22
C ASN A 97 2.56 -5.28 6.83
N TRP A 98 1.98 -4.37 7.62
CA TRP A 98 2.13 -2.94 7.39
C TRP A 98 3.57 -2.46 7.61
N LEU A 99 4.23 -2.93 8.68
CA LEU A 99 5.64 -2.64 8.93
C LEU A 99 6.50 -3.05 7.73
N GLN A 100 6.30 -4.25 7.20
CA GLN A 100 7.00 -4.75 6.02
C GLN A 100 6.70 -3.91 4.79
N THR A 101 5.42 -3.59 4.56
CA THR A 101 4.96 -2.78 3.42
C THR A 101 5.65 -1.42 3.39
N ILE A 102 5.74 -0.74 4.54
CA ILE A 102 6.41 0.55 4.64
C ILE A 102 7.92 0.39 4.45
N ALA A 103 8.54 -0.51 5.24
CA ALA A 103 9.98 -0.61 5.32
C ALA A 103 10.65 -1.11 4.02
N GLU A 104 9.94 -1.94 3.23
CA GLU A 104 10.40 -2.43 1.94
C GLU A 104 10.03 -1.52 0.76
N GLY A 105 9.46 -0.33 1.03
CA GLY A 105 9.19 0.72 0.04
C GLY A 105 7.91 0.58 -0.76
N TRP A 106 7.01 -0.34 -0.36
CA TRP A 106 5.74 -0.57 -1.04
C TRP A 106 4.67 0.49 -0.78
N ALA A 107 4.86 1.29 0.27
CA ALA A 107 3.97 2.38 0.67
C ALA A 107 4.61 3.76 0.47
N ALA A 108 5.52 3.91 -0.50
CA ALA A 108 6.11 5.20 -0.80
C ALA A 108 5.01 6.28 -0.99
N PRO A 109 5.17 7.48 -0.45
CA PRO A 109 6.39 8.06 0.15
C PRO A 109 6.54 7.85 1.67
N LEU A 110 5.73 7.00 2.30
CA LEU A 110 5.78 6.80 3.74
C LEU A 110 7.13 6.19 4.18
N LYS A 111 7.72 6.77 5.23
CA LYS A 111 8.92 6.25 5.91
C LYS A 111 8.61 5.71 7.31
N GLY A 112 7.33 5.58 7.65
CA GLY A 112 6.89 5.09 8.94
C GLY A 112 5.38 4.97 9.04
N PHE A 113 4.89 4.59 10.21
CA PHE A 113 3.45 4.65 10.49
C PHE A 113 2.99 6.09 10.53
N MET A 114 1.82 6.34 9.97
CA MET A 114 1.27 7.70 9.81
C MET A 114 1.14 8.43 11.14
N ARG A 115 1.56 9.68 11.15
CA ARG A 115 1.26 10.66 12.18
C ARG A 115 -0.16 11.20 12.00
N GLU A 116 -0.68 11.94 12.98
CA GLU A 116 -2.06 12.45 12.90
C GLU A 116 -2.32 13.27 11.64
N GLY A 117 -1.37 14.15 11.28
CA GLY A 117 -1.51 14.97 10.07
C GLY A 117 -1.59 14.16 8.77
N GLU A 118 -0.82 13.09 8.64
CA GLU A 118 -0.84 12.18 7.48
C GLU A 118 -2.13 11.34 7.45
N LEU A 119 -2.57 10.85 8.61
CA LEU A 119 -3.85 10.17 8.74
C LEU A 119 -5.00 11.07 8.25
N LEU A 120 -5.06 12.32 8.73
CA LEU A 120 -6.13 13.26 8.34
C LEU A 120 -6.09 13.58 6.84
N GLN A 121 -4.90 13.77 6.25
CA GLN A 121 -4.76 13.95 4.82
C GLN A 121 -5.29 12.72 4.05
N THR A 122 -4.93 11.54 4.49
CA THR A 122 -5.34 10.28 3.85
C THR A 122 -6.85 10.09 3.91
N ILE A 123 -7.49 10.22 5.07
CA ILE A 123 -8.91 9.93 5.22
C ILE A 123 -9.84 11.03 4.66
N HIS A 124 -9.35 12.28 4.55
CA HIS A 124 -10.15 13.39 4.04
C HIS A 124 -9.90 13.71 2.57
N PHE A 125 -8.67 13.49 2.07
CA PHE A 125 -8.27 13.90 0.73
C PHE A 125 -7.76 12.75 -0.14
N ASN A 126 -7.72 11.52 0.39
CA ASN A 126 -7.18 10.33 -0.31
C ASN A 126 -5.76 10.57 -0.87
N SER A 127 -4.99 11.39 -0.20
CA SER A 127 -3.66 11.79 -0.68
C SER A 127 -2.79 12.34 0.44
N LEU A 128 -1.48 12.27 0.22
CA LEU A 128 -0.47 12.93 1.01
C LEU A 128 0.14 14.10 0.23
N LEU A 129 0.49 15.16 0.94
CA LEU A 129 1.29 16.27 0.40
C LEU A 129 2.76 16.00 0.75
N VAL A 130 3.56 15.79 -0.28
CA VAL A 130 5.00 15.57 -0.14
C VAL A 130 5.71 16.87 -0.49
N ASP A 131 6.44 17.44 0.47
CA ASP A 131 7.23 18.64 0.24
C ASP A 131 8.49 18.29 -0.58
N PRO A 132 8.65 18.80 -1.81
CA PRO A 132 9.80 18.50 -2.63
C PRO A 132 11.13 19.00 -2.04
N TYR A 133 11.09 19.93 -1.08
CA TYR A 133 12.30 20.43 -0.40
C TYR A 133 12.77 19.54 0.74
N ASN A 134 11.92 18.63 1.25
CA ASN A 134 12.26 17.70 2.33
C ASN A 134 12.77 16.34 1.84
N LEU A 135 12.87 16.12 0.52
CA LEU A 135 13.44 14.91 -0.07
C LEU A 135 14.93 14.72 0.24
N THR A 136 15.62 15.75 0.74
CA THR A 136 17.08 15.74 1.01
C THR A 136 17.47 15.38 2.43
N GLY A 137 16.58 14.77 3.23
CA GLY A 137 16.97 14.17 4.53
C GLY A 137 17.12 15.14 5.69
N SER A 138 16.55 16.34 5.61
CA SER A 138 16.43 17.20 6.79
C SER A 138 15.35 16.66 7.74
N LYS A 139 15.62 16.76 9.05
CA LYS A 139 14.87 16.13 10.14
C LYS A 139 13.41 16.58 10.30
N ASP A 140 12.92 17.45 9.44
CA ASP A 140 11.65 18.15 9.61
C ASP A 140 10.72 17.97 8.40
N MET A 141 10.54 16.73 7.93
CA MET A 141 9.61 16.42 6.84
C MET A 141 8.15 16.82 7.15
N TYR A 142 7.88 17.21 8.39
CA TYR A 142 6.55 17.58 8.90
C TYR A 142 6.46 18.95 9.55
N THR A 143 7.49 19.80 9.41
CA THR A 143 7.27 21.21 9.71
C THR A 143 6.24 21.73 8.73
N GLN A 144 5.06 22.03 9.26
CA GLN A 144 4.00 22.74 8.54
C GLN A 144 4.68 23.88 7.77
N PRO A 145 4.40 24.07 6.48
CA PRO A 145 4.85 25.27 5.81
C PRO A 145 4.27 26.45 6.60
N THR A 146 5.09 27.07 7.44
CA THR A 146 4.65 28.19 8.28
C THR A 146 4.39 29.44 7.46
N ASP A 147 4.64 29.37 6.16
CA ASP A 147 4.45 30.51 5.27
C ASP A 147 3.92 30.09 3.89
N PHE A 148 2.60 30.04 3.77
CA PHE A 148 1.89 29.91 2.50
C PHE A 148 1.98 31.15 1.59
N THR A 149 2.71 32.17 1.99
CA THR A 149 2.81 33.43 1.23
C THR A 149 3.96 33.46 0.25
N ASP A 150 4.88 32.50 0.31
CA ASP A 150 6.00 32.42 -0.63
C ASP A 150 5.66 31.55 -1.86
N PHE A 151 4.97 32.15 -2.81
CA PHE A 151 4.61 31.53 -4.09
C PHE A 151 5.80 31.25 -5.01
N THR A 152 7.04 31.54 -4.59
CA THR A 152 8.25 31.19 -5.35
C THR A 152 8.68 29.74 -5.08
N LYS A 153 8.14 29.09 -4.06
CA LYS A 153 8.41 27.69 -3.74
C LYS A 153 7.58 26.78 -4.65
N ILE A 154 8.18 25.67 -5.06
CA ILE A 154 7.48 24.62 -5.79
C ILE A 154 6.37 24.08 -4.87
N PRO A 155 5.11 24.01 -5.33
CA PRO A 155 4.03 23.49 -4.49
C PRO A 155 4.31 22.03 -4.10
N PRO A 156 3.87 21.59 -2.91
CA PRO A 156 4.03 20.21 -2.49
C PRO A 156 3.39 19.26 -3.50
N LYS A 157 4.09 18.19 -3.83
CA LYS A 157 3.56 17.14 -4.72
C LYS A 157 2.44 16.40 -4.00
N ARG A 158 1.30 16.28 -4.67
CA ARG A 158 0.20 15.46 -4.17
C ARG A 158 0.39 14.02 -4.62
N VAL A 159 0.47 13.10 -3.67
CA VAL A 159 0.59 11.65 -3.90
C VAL A 159 -0.71 10.97 -3.48
N SER A 160 -1.24 10.09 -4.33
CA SER A 160 -2.44 9.31 -3.99
C SER A 160 -2.15 8.37 -2.82
N MET A 161 -2.94 8.47 -1.76
CA MET A 161 -2.87 7.61 -0.58
C MET A 161 -4.28 7.41 -0.06
N SER A 162 -4.87 6.29 -0.40
CA SER A 162 -6.28 6.01 -0.13
C SER A 162 -6.53 5.15 1.11
N VAL A 163 -5.46 4.53 1.64
CA VAL A 163 -5.53 3.63 2.78
C VAL A 163 -4.63 4.18 3.89
N PRO A 164 -5.16 4.46 5.09
CA PRO A 164 -4.33 4.87 6.21
C PRO A 164 -3.50 3.68 6.71
N ILE A 165 -2.19 3.89 6.86
CA ILE A 165 -1.27 2.91 7.43
C ILE A 165 -0.88 3.38 8.82
N VAL A 166 -1.61 2.90 9.81
CA VAL A 166 -1.51 3.32 11.21
C VAL A 166 -1.21 2.15 12.13
N LEU A 167 -0.62 2.42 13.29
CA LEU A 167 -0.30 1.41 14.31
C LEU A 167 -1.12 1.66 15.59
N PRO A 168 -2.13 0.83 15.87
CA PRO A 168 -2.93 0.95 17.08
C PRO A 168 -2.16 0.49 18.33
N VAL A 169 -2.28 1.24 19.41
CA VAL A 169 -1.71 0.90 20.71
C VAL A 169 -2.72 1.07 21.85
N THR A 170 -2.55 0.31 22.93
CA THR A 170 -3.39 0.40 24.12
C THR A 170 -3.02 1.62 24.97
N GLY A 171 -3.94 2.05 25.85
CA GLY A 171 -3.63 3.07 26.84
C GLY A 171 -2.49 2.68 27.79
N TYR A 172 -2.32 1.39 28.06
CA TYR A 172 -1.18 0.90 28.84
C TYR A 172 0.15 1.15 28.10
N THR A 173 0.22 0.73 26.83
CA THR A 173 1.41 0.94 26.00
C THR A 173 1.75 2.43 25.85
N LYS A 174 0.72 3.27 25.62
CA LYS A 174 0.88 4.73 25.59
C LYS A 174 1.54 5.25 26.87
N ASN A 175 0.97 4.88 28.02
CA ASN A 175 1.47 5.34 29.33
C ASN A 175 2.90 4.87 29.62
N ASP A 176 3.26 3.66 29.19
CA ASP A 176 4.61 3.11 29.34
C ASP A 176 5.61 3.92 28.49
N ILE A 177 5.27 4.22 27.25
CA ILE A 177 6.09 5.04 26.36
C ILE A 177 6.30 6.44 26.95
N GLU A 178 5.21 7.10 27.37
CA GLU A 178 5.28 8.46 27.94
C GLU A 178 6.12 8.51 29.22
N LYS A 179 5.94 7.54 30.12
CA LYS A 179 6.74 7.42 31.35
C LYS A 179 8.22 7.15 31.09
N SER A 180 8.54 6.45 30.02
CA SER A 180 9.95 6.16 29.67
C SER A 180 10.74 7.39 29.30
N GLY A 181 10.10 8.45 28.82
CA GLY A 181 10.74 9.67 28.30
C GLY A 181 11.61 9.43 27.06
N LYS A 182 11.58 8.24 26.48
CA LYS A 182 12.38 7.87 25.31
C LYS A 182 11.76 8.44 24.02
N LYS A 183 12.63 8.85 23.09
CA LYS A 183 12.22 9.32 21.76
C LYS A 183 12.21 8.21 20.69
N ALA A 184 12.10 6.98 21.14
CA ALA A 184 12.00 5.81 20.28
C ALA A 184 11.31 4.66 21.00
N VAL A 185 10.73 3.72 20.24
CA VAL A 185 10.13 2.50 20.75
C VAL A 185 10.59 1.30 19.93
N ALA A 186 10.71 0.14 20.55
CA ALA A 186 11.02 -1.11 19.86
C ALA A 186 9.73 -1.75 19.34
N LEU A 187 9.73 -2.12 18.07
CA LEU A 187 8.63 -2.86 17.43
C LEU A 187 8.90 -4.36 17.54
N VAL A 188 8.03 -5.08 18.25
CA VAL A 188 8.26 -6.47 18.63
C VAL A 188 7.14 -7.35 18.11
N SER A 189 7.47 -8.47 17.45
CA SER A 189 6.49 -9.44 16.99
C SER A 189 5.83 -10.20 18.14
N LYS A 190 4.73 -10.89 17.89
CA LYS A 190 4.07 -11.78 18.86
C LYS A 190 4.98 -12.88 19.41
N GLN A 191 5.99 -13.29 18.64
CA GLN A 191 7.00 -14.28 19.04
C GLN A 191 8.12 -13.69 19.91
N GLY A 192 8.06 -12.39 20.24
CA GLY A 192 9.05 -11.71 21.05
C GLY A 192 10.30 -11.28 20.28
N LYS A 193 10.34 -11.44 18.95
CA LYS A 193 11.44 -10.95 18.12
C LYS A 193 11.31 -9.44 17.90
N THR A 194 12.35 -8.68 18.21
CA THR A 194 12.45 -7.26 17.86
C THR A 194 12.66 -7.14 16.35
N LEU A 195 11.74 -6.46 15.66
CA LEU A 195 11.77 -6.30 14.21
C LEU A 195 12.37 -4.97 13.79
N GLY A 196 12.14 -3.90 14.55
CA GLY A 196 12.57 -2.56 14.20
C GLY A 196 12.44 -1.57 15.33
N ILE A 197 12.78 -0.33 15.03
CA ILE A 197 12.67 0.81 15.95
C ILE A 197 11.80 1.85 15.26
N LEU A 198 10.83 2.39 15.99
CA LEU A 198 10.05 3.55 15.56
C LEU A 198 10.61 4.77 16.28
N ARG A 199 11.02 5.76 15.50
CA ARG A 199 11.63 7.01 15.95
C ARG A 199 10.64 8.13 16.13
N ASN A 200 10.94 9.02 17.05
CA ASN A 200 10.16 10.24 17.30
C ASN A 200 8.66 9.97 17.36
N PRO A 201 8.22 9.08 18.29
CA PRO A 201 6.83 8.66 18.35
C PRO A 201 5.89 9.84 18.60
N GLU A 202 4.85 9.94 17.79
CA GLU A 202 3.68 10.78 18.01
C GLU A 202 2.51 9.88 18.39
N ILE A 203 1.93 10.09 19.57
CA ILE A 203 0.79 9.31 20.05
C ILE A 203 -0.45 10.19 20.03
N TYR A 204 -1.49 9.74 19.33
CA TYR A 204 -2.73 10.48 19.14
C TYR A 204 -3.96 9.56 19.22
N ALA A 205 -5.15 10.15 19.31
CA ALA A 205 -6.39 9.40 19.48
C ALA A 205 -6.73 8.57 18.23
N ASN A 206 -7.11 7.30 18.42
CA ASN A 206 -7.61 6.46 17.35
C ASN A 206 -9.08 6.79 17.05
N ARG A 207 -9.31 7.57 16.02
CA ARG A 207 -10.64 8.01 15.57
C ARG A 207 -11.33 6.90 14.75
N LYS A 208 -11.56 5.74 15.35
CA LYS A 208 -12.01 4.51 14.69
C LYS A 208 -13.22 4.71 13.78
N GLU A 209 -14.27 5.37 14.27
CA GLU A 209 -15.50 5.62 13.51
C GLU A 209 -15.25 6.55 12.31
N GLU A 210 -14.43 7.59 12.50
CA GLU A 210 -14.06 8.50 11.42
C GLU A 210 -13.26 7.77 10.34
N ILE A 211 -12.24 6.98 10.72
CA ILE A 211 -11.45 6.16 9.80
C ILE A 211 -12.36 5.20 9.03
N VAL A 212 -13.21 4.45 9.74
CA VAL A 212 -14.08 3.45 9.14
C VAL A 212 -15.07 4.09 8.17
N SER A 213 -15.77 5.14 8.58
CA SER A 213 -16.76 5.81 7.74
C SER A 213 -16.15 6.44 6.49
N ARG A 214 -14.96 7.03 6.60
CA ARG A 214 -14.28 7.69 5.48
C ARG A 214 -13.68 6.70 4.49
N ILE A 215 -13.09 5.60 4.96
CA ILE A 215 -12.39 4.63 4.12
C ILE A 215 -13.34 3.60 3.51
N PHE A 216 -14.31 3.12 4.28
CA PHE A 216 -15.19 2.03 3.84
C PHE A 216 -16.58 2.50 3.39
N GLY A 217 -16.98 3.73 3.73
CA GLY A 217 -18.34 4.23 3.46
C GLY A 217 -19.45 3.51 4.24
N VAL A 218 -19.07 2.54 5.08
CA VAL A 218 -19.94 1.77 5.98
C VAL A 218 -19.26 1.59 7.32
N ILE A 219 -20.02 1.42 8.38
CA ILE A 219 -19.49 1.25 9.75
C ILE A 219 -19.77 -0.16 10.32
N ASP A 220 -20.25 -1.09 9.50
CA ASP A 220 -20.66 -2.42 9.94
C ASP A 220 -19.44 -3.29 10.34
N PRO A 221 -19.35 -3.72 11.62
CA PRO A 221 -18.30 -4.61 12.08
C PRO A 221 -18.40 -6.05 11.52
N GLY A 222 -19.43 -6.38 10.76
CA GLY A 222 -19.50 -7.59 9.94
C GLY A 222 -18.39 -7.65 8.88
N HIS A 223 -17.87 -6.49 8.45
CA HIS A 223 -16.71 -6.44 7.58
C HIS A 223 -15.42 -6.76 8.36
N PRO A 224 -14.62 -7.79 7.96
CA PRO A 224 -13.49 -8.28 8.76
C PRO A 224 -12.45 -7.23 9.11
N TYR A 225 -12.12 -6.32 8.17
CA TYR A 225 -11.13 -5.27 8.43
C TYR A 225 -11.69 -4.15 9.32
N ILE A 226 -12.97 -3.82 9.20
CA ILE A 226 -13.65 -2.87 10.10
C ILE A 226 -13.64 -3.42 11.52
N LYS A 227 -13.95 -4.72 11.69
CA LYS A 227 -13.84 -5.41 12.97
C LYS A 227 -12.42 -5.34 13.55
N HIS A 228 -11.39 -5.47 12.70
CA HIS A 228 -10.00 -5.32 13.12
C HIS A 228 -9.73 -3.89 13.65
N ILE A 229 -10.19 -2.84 12.96
CA ILE A 229 -10.04 -1.45 13.41
C ILE A 229 -10.73 -1.23 14.75
N TYR A 230 -11.98 -1.69 14.93
CA TYR A 230 -12.71 -1.53 16.18
C TYR A 230 -12.07 -2.28 17.36
N ASN A 231 -11.46 -3.44 17.11
CA ASN A 231 -10.73 -4.22 18.11
C ASN A 231 -9.34 -3.67 18.42
N GLY A 232 -8.82 -2.74 17.63
CA GLY A 232 -7.55 -2.07 17.87
C GLY A 232 -7.55 -1.21 19.14
N GLY A 233 -6.37 -0.78 19.57
CA GLY A 233 -6.21 0.15 20.69
C GLY A 233 -6.89 1.50 20.45
N ASP A 234 -7.12 2.26 21.53
CA ASP A 234 -7.78 3.56 21.47
C ASP A 234 -6.80 4.72 21.12
N TRP A 235 -5.55 4.38 20.96
CA TRP A 235 -4.49 5.29 20.56
C TRP A 235 -3.80 4.78 19.32
N LEU A 236 -3.24 5.69 18.54
CA LEU A 236 -2.37 5.42 17.41
C LEU A 236 -0.98 5.96 17.70
N ILE A 237 0.05 5.31 17.18
CA ILE A 237 1.43 5.77 17.24
C ILE A 237 2.01 5.87 15.84
N GLY A 238 2.47 7.08 15.46
CA GLY A 238 3.16 7.35 14.21
C GLY A 238 4.62 7.70 14.44
N GLY A 239 5.44 7.55 13.41
CA GLY A 239 6.87 7.88 13.45
C GLY A 239 7.67 7.09 12.42
N GLU A 240 8.92 7.52 12.17
CA GLU A 240 9.81 6.90 11.20
C GLU A 240 10.26 5.51 11.67
N ILE A 241 10.48 4.60 10.72
CA ILE A 241 10.88 3.21 10.99
C ILE A 241 12.34 2.99 10.60
N GLU A 242 13.07 2.26 11.45
CA GLU A 242 14.33 1.58 11.15
C GLU A 242 14.08 0.07 11.29
N LEU A 243 14.09 -0.69 10.20
CA LEU A 243 13.89 -2.14 10.23
C LEU A 243 15.24 -2.83 10.47
N LEU A 244 15.36 -3.64 11.54
CA LEU A 244 16.62 -4.27 11.93
C LEU A 244 17.04 -5.38 10.98
N ASP A 245 16.08 -6.21 10.58
CA ASP A 245 16.30 -7.35 9.70
C ASP A 245 15.16 -7.50 8.73
N ARG A 246 15.43 -8.11 7.58
CA ARG A 246 14.41 -8.52 6.63
C ARG A 246 13.39 -9.46 7.30
N ILE A 247 12.12 -9.17 7.13
CA ILE A 247 11.04 -10.03 7.61
C ILE A 247 10.99 -11.27 6.73
N ARG A 248 11.26 -12.45 7.32
CA ARG A 248 11.21 -13.75 6.65
C ARG A 248 10.19 -14.63 7.34
N TYR A 249 9.44 -15.36 6.54
CA TYR A 249 8.40 -16.28 7.01
C TYR A 249 8.89 -17.72 7.04
N ASN A 250 9.97 -18.04 6.32
CA ASN A 250 10.56 -19.39 6.22
C ASN A 250 9.54 -20.46 5.78
N ASP A 251 8.62 -20.07 4.92
CA ASP A 251 7.52 -20.87 4.38
C ASP A 251 7.79 -21.37 2.94
N GLY A 252 9.03 -21.22 2.46
CA GLY A 252 9.45 -21.57 1.11
C GLY A 252 9.15 -20.48 0.05
N LEU A 253 8.44 -19.41 0.42
CA LEU A 253 8.04 -18.36 -0.51
C LEU A 253 8.90 -17.10 -0.42
N ASP A 254 9.90 -17.08 0.46
CA ASP A 254 10.75 -15.89 0.67
C ASP A 254 11.53 -15.46 -0.58
N LYS A 255 11.73 -16.37 -1.55
CA LYS A 255 12.33 -16.06 -2.87
C LYS A 255 11.48 -15.09 -3.70
N TRP A 256 10.17 -15.02 -3.44
CA TRP A 256 9.22 -14.16 -4.12
C TRP A 256 8.88 -12.89 -3.33
N ARG A 257 9.35 -12.76 -2.09
CA ARG A 257 9.15 -11.58 -1.26
C ARG A 257 10.26 -10.57 -1.54
N LEU A 258 10.22 -9.98 -2.73
CA LEU A 258 11.15 -8.94 -3.14
C LEU A 258 10.74 -7.60 -2.50
N THR A 259 11.70 -6.74 -2.20
CA THR A 259 11.43 -5.33 -1.86
C THR A 259 11.07 -4.54 -3.12
N ALA A 260 10.48 -3.36 -3.00
CA ALA A 260 10.21 -2.50 -4.15
C ALA A 260 11.49 -2.19 -4.95
N LYS A 261 12.61 -1.96 -4.24
CA LYS A 261 13.93 -1.74 -4.85
C LYS A 261 14.45 -2.97 -5.61
N GLU A 262 14.21 -4.17 -5.11
CA GLU A 262 14.59 -5.41 -5.80
C GLU A 262 13.72 -5.64 -7.03
N VAL A 263 12.42 -5.38 -6.95
CA VAL A 263 11.50 -5.47 -8.11
C VAL A 263 11.91 -4.49 -9.22
N MET A 264 12.27 -3.26 -8.88
CA MET A 264 12.78 -2.30 -9.87
C MET A 264 14.05 -2.82 -10.57
N ARG A 265 14.96 -3.45 -9.83
CA ARG A 265 16.17 -4.09 -10.42
C ARG A 265 15.80 -5.25 -11.36
N GLU A 266 14.76 -6.01 -11.07
CA GLU A 266 14.28 -7.07 -11.97
C GLU A 266 13.69 -6.49 -13.27
N PHE A 267 13.00 -5.34 -13.20
CA PHE A 267 12.55 -4.63 -14.40
C PHE A 267 13.73 -4.12 -15.23
N GLU A 268 14.75 -3.54 -14.58
CA GLU A 268 15.98 -3.09 -15.24
C GLU A 268 16.73 -4.24 -15.93
N LYS A 269 16.89 -5.40 -15.26
CA LYS A 269 17.52 -6.59 -15.85
C LYS A 269 16.78 -7.11 -17.09
N LYS A 270 15.48 -6.84 -17.18
CA LYS A 270 14.63 -7.23 -18.30
C LYS A 270 14.55 -6.12 -19.37
N ASP A 271 15.29 -5.02 -19.26
CA ASP A 271 15.22 -3.85 -20.15
C ASP A 271 13.78 -3.36 -20.36
N ALA A 272 12.98 -3.32 -19.28
CA ALA A 272 11.59 -2.93 -19.34
C ALA A 272 11.46 -1.43 -19.71
N ASP A 273 10.72 -1.12 -20.76
CA ASP A 273 10.36 0.25 -21.14
C ASP A 273 8.92 0.63 -20.73
N ALA A 274 8.17 -0.33 -20.25
CA ALA A 274 6.89 -0.16 -19.58
C ALA A 274 6.65 -1.31 -18.60
N VAL A 275 5.97 -1.02 -17.49
CA VAL A 275 5.52 -2.03 -16.53
C VAL A 275 4.01 -1.95 -16.39
N PHE A 276 3.35 -3.08 -16.40
CA PHE A 276 1.94 -3.19 -16.05
C PHE A 276 1.76 -4.23 -14.95
N ALA A 277 1.05 -3.84 -13.89
CA ALA A 277 0.86 -4.68 -12.72
C ALA A 277 -0.44 -5.46 -12.78
N PHE A 278 -0.39 -6.70 -12.33
CA PHE A 278 -1.58 -7.50 -12.05
C PHE A 278 -1.52 -8.01 -10.62
N GLN A 279 -2.18 -7.27 -9.71
CA GLN A 279 -2.28 -7.65 -8.32
C GLN A 279 -3.49 -8.56 -8.12
N THR A 280 -3.30 -9.68 -7.43
CA THR A 280 -4.36 -10.67 -7.21
C THR A 280 -4.27 -11.34 -5.85
N ARG A 281 -5.42 -11.62 -5.26
CA ARG A 281 -5.56 -12.51 -4.10
C ARG A 281 -6.12 -13.89 -4.47
N ASN A 282 -6.40 -14.10 -5.75
CA ASN A 282 -6.95 -15.35 -6.26
C ASN A 282 -5.88 -16.11 -7.07
N PRO A 283 -6.02 -17.43 -7.20
CA PRO A 283 -5.24 -18.21 -8.14
C PRO A 283 -5.43 -17.69 -9.58
N THR A 284 -4.37 -17.70 -10.37
CA THR A 284 -4.44 -17.32 -11.80
C THR A 284 -5.13 -18.44 -12.61
N HIS A 285 -6.13 -18.08 -13.38
CA HIS A 285 -6.80 -18.95 -14.33
C HIS A 285 -6.64 -18.43 -15.78
N ALA A 286 -7.08 -19.20 -16.77
CA ALA A 286 -6.92 -18.85 -18.18
C ALA A 286 -7.43 -17.44 -18.56
N GLY A 287 -8.53 -16.98 -17.95
CA GLY A 287 -9.04 -15.64 -18.16
C GLY A 287 -8.09 -14.54 -17.66
N HIS A 288 -7.46 -14.73 -16.50
CA HIS A 288 -6.41 -13.83 -16.01
C HIS A 288 -5.20 -13.81 -16.95
N ALA A 289 -4.72 -14.99 -17.37
CA ALA A 289 -3.59 -15.09 -18.28
C ALA A 289 -3.90 -14.43 -19.64
N TYR A 290 -5.11 -14.60 -20.16
CA TYR A 290 -5.56 -13.94 -21.37
C TYR A 290 -5.57 -12.40 -21.22
N LEU A 291 -6.10 -11.88 -20.11
CA LEU A 291 -6.13 -10.43 -19.82
C LEU A 291 -4.70 -9.87 -19.78
N MET A 292 -3.78 -10.54 -19.05
CA MET A 292 -2.39 -10.11 -18.95
C MET A 292 -1.67 -10.12 -20.32
N LYS A 293 -1.86 -11.16 -21.13
CA LYS A 293 -1.33 -11.21 -22.52
C LYS A 293 -1.89 -10.07 -23.37
N THR A 294 -3.21 -9.86 -23.32
CA THR A 294 -3.87 -8.81 -24.09
C THR A 294 -3.37 -7.42 -23.70
N ALA A 295 -3.18 -7.17 -22.40
CA ALA A 295 -2.61 -5.90 -21.92
C ALA A 295 -1.20 -5.67 -22.49
N ARG A 296 -0.34 -6.69 -22.49
CA ARG A 296 0.98 -6.62 -23.09
C ARG A 296 0.91 -6.33 -24.60
N ASP A 297 0.05 -7.03 -25.33
CA ASP A 297 -0.12 -6.83 -26.78
C ASP A 297 -0.58 -5.41 -27.11
N ILE A 298 -1.43 -4.81 -26.28
CA ILE A 298 -1.88 -3.43 -26.44
C ILE A 298 -0.70 -2.47 -26.23
N LEU A 299 0.14 -2.70 -25.23
CA LEU A 299 1.34 -1.87 -25.01
C LEU A 299 2.32 -1.97 -26.17
N LEU A 300 2.56 -3.17 -26.71
CA LEU A 300 3.37 -3.38 -27.91
C LEU A 300 2.80 -2.62 -29.11
N LYS A 301 1.48 -2.68 -29.34
CA LYS A 301 0.80 -1.91 -30.42
C LYS A 301 0.88 -0.40 -30.22
N LYS A 302 1.08 0.09 -28.99
CA LYS A 302 1.30 1.50 -28.66
C LYS A 302 2.73 1.96 -28.83
N GLY A 303 3.64 1.04 -29.23
CA GLY A 303 5.02 1.36 -29.53
C GLY A 303 6.01 1.08 -28.40
N TYR A 304 5.58 0.58 -27.26
CA TYR A 304 6.51 0.06 -26.24
C TYR A 304 7.22 -1.19 -26.80
N LYS A 305 8.51 -1.32 -26.54
CA LYS A 305 9.32 -2.40 -27.11
C LYS A 305 9.34 -3.65 -26.25
N ASN A 306 9.39 -3.44 -24.93
CA ASN A 306 9.48 -4.52 -23.96
C ASN A 306 8.64 -4.27 -22.71
N PRO A 307 7.29 -4.27 -22.81
CA PRO A 307 6.42 -4.20 -21.66
C PRO A 307 6.58 -5.44 -20.78
N VAL A 308 6.83 -5.23 -19.49
CA VAL A 308 7.00 -6.29 -18.49
C VAL A 308 5.79 -6.34 -17.56
N LEU A 309 5.28 -7.56 -17.34
CA LEU A 309 4.25 -7.82 -16.35
C LEU A 309 4.85 -7.90 -14.95
N TRP A 310 4.29 -7.16 -14.01
CA TRP A 310 4.47 -7.43 -12.59
C TRP A 310 3.28 -8.23 -12.09
N LEU A 311 3.46 -9.55 -11.92
CA LEU A 311 2.48 -10.43 -11.28
C LEU A 311 2.66 -10.34 -9.77
N SER A 312 1.66 -9.75 -9.09
CA SER A 312 1.74 -9.39 -7.69
C SER A 312 0.72 -10.16 -6.84
N PRO A 313 1.05 -11.37 -6.35
CA PRO A 313 0.21 -12.05 -5.38
C PRO A 313 0.14 -11.27 -4.07
N LEU A 314 -1.07 -11.13 -3.51
CA LEU A 314 -1.26 -10.52 -2.20
C LEU A 314 -0.75 -11.46 -1.10
N GLY A 315 0.26 -11.03 -0.35
CA GLY A 315 0.95 -11.86 0.65
C GLY A 315 0.64 -11.52 2.10
N GLY A 316 0.02 -10.36 2.37
CA GLY A 316 -0.44 -10.00 3.70
C GLY A 316 -1.73 -10.71 4.08
N TRP A 317 -2.33 -10.27 5.18
CA TRP A 317 -3.57 -10.83 5.70
C TRP A 317 -4.69 -10.81 4.63
N THR A 318 -5.40 -11.93 4.52
CA THR A 318 -6.61 -12.09 3.70
C THR A 318 -7.74 -12.71 4.51
N LYS A 319 -8.91 -12.90 3.92
CA LYS A 319 -10.04 -13.56 4.58
C LYS A 319 -9.74 -15.04 4.79
N SER A 320 -10.37 -15.64 5.80
CA SER A 320 -10.17 -17.05 6.15
C SER A 320 -10.68 -18.04 5.08
N ASP A 321 -11.54 -17.58 4.18
CA ASP A 321 -12.09 -18.35 3.05
C ASP A 321 -11.33 -18.14 1.73
N ASP A 322 -10.30 -17.28 1.72
CA ASP A 322 -9.41 -17.13 0.56
C ASP A 322 -8.46 -18.34 0.45
N VAL A 323 -8.08 -18.65 -0.79
CA VAL A 323 -7.09 -19.72 -1.05
C VAL A 323 -5.75 -19.36 -0.38
N PRO A 324 -5.11 -20.28 0.36
CA PRO A 324 -3.81 -20.04 1.00
C PRO A 324 -2.74 -19.51 0.07
N LEU A 325 -1.82 -18.70 0.60
CA LEU A 325 -0.80 -18.01 -0.20
C LEU A 325 0.11 -18.98 -0.96
N ASP A 326 0.54 -20.06 -0.30
CA ASP A 326 1.40 -21.10 -0.89
C ASP A 326 0.72 -21.76 -2.10
N VAL A 327 -0.56 -22.11 -1.98
CA VAL A 327 -1.34 -22.69 -3.08
C VAL A 327 -1.45 -21.72 -4.26
N ARG A 328 -1.71 -20.43 -3.97
CA ARG A 328 -1.80 -19.37 -5.00
C ARG A 328 -0.46 -19.17 -5.72
N VAL A 329 0.63 -19.11 -4.96
CA VAL A 329 1.97 -18.91 -5.53
C VAL A 329 2.41 -20.11 -6.35
N ASN A 330 2.20 -21.34 -5.86
CA ASN A 330 2.49 -22.55 -6.62
C ASN A 330 1.73 -22.59 -7.96
N GLN A 331 0.49 -22.13 -7.99
CA GLN A 331 -0.27 -22.04 -9.24
C GLN A 331 0.27 -20.94 -10.17
N HIS A 332 0.74 -19.80 -9.64
CA HIS A 332 1.38 -18.77 -10.44
C HIS A 332 2.72 -19.28 -11.03
N GLU A 333 3.49 -20.06 -10.26
CA GLU A 333 4.70 -20.73 -10.75
C GLU A 333 4.37 -21.68 -11.91
N ALA A 334 3.36 -22.56 -11.74
CA ALA A 334 2.93 -23.47 -12.81
C ALA A 334 2.52 -22.72 -14.09
N VAL A 335 1.79 -21.61 -13.97
CA VAL A 335 1.39 -20.77 -15.13
C VAL A 335 2.60 -20.20 -15.88
N LEU A 336 3.69 -19.89 -15.18
CA LEU A 336 4.96 -19.46 -15.79
C LEU A 336 5.72 -20.64 -16.39
N GLU A 337 5.80 -21.77 -15.70
CA GLU A 337 6.50 -22.99 -16.16
C GLU A 337 5.85 -23.60 -17.40
N GLU A 338 4.52 -23.62 -17.47
CA GLU A 338 3.74 -24.10 -18.62
C GLU A 338 3.74 -23.11 -19.80
N GLY A 339 4.37 -21.94 -19.65
CA GLY A 339 4.45 -20.92 -20.71
C GLY A 339 3.13 -20.21 -21.01
N MET A 340 2.13 -20.32 -20.12
CA MET A 340 0.91 -19.53 -20.23
C MET A 340 1.19 -18.03 -20.05
N LEU A 341 2.18 -17.67 -19.26
CA LEU A 341 2.81 -16.35 -19.20
C LEU A 341 4.31 -16.53 -19.47
N ASP A 342 4.90 -15.59 -20.22
CA ASP A 342 6.32 -15.64 -20.56
C ASP A 342 7.18 -15.18 -19.38
N PRO A 343 8.01 -16.03 -18.76
CA PRO A 343 8.85 -15.66 -17.62
C PRO A 343 9.91 -14.61 -17.99
N ARG A 344 10.28 -14.47 -19.27
CA ARG A 344 11.22 -13.45 -19.73
C ARG A 344 10.65 -12.04 -19.61
N THR A 345 9.32 -11.90 -19.70
CA THR A 345 8.59 -10.63 -19.64
C THR A 345 7.64 -10.55 -18.43
N THR A 346 7.87 -11.39 -17.44
CA THR A 346 7.11 -11.37 -16.17
C THR A 346 8.06 -11.33 -14.99
N VAL A 347 7.76 -10.48 -14.03
CA VAL A 347 8.34 -10.46 -12.68
C VAL A 347 7.24 -10.85 -11.72
N MET A 348 7.44 -11.94 -10.96
CA MET A 348 6.55 -12.29 -9.87
C MET A 348 7.15 -11.79 -8.56
N ALA A 349 6.36 -11.03 -7.79
CA ALA A 349 6.75 -10.54 -6.48
C ALA A 349 5.54 -10.42 -5.56
N ILE A 350 5.63 -11.05 -4.39
CA ILE A 350 4.57 -11.03 -3.37
C ILE A 350 4.48 -9.64 -2.77
N TRP A 351 3.30 -9.05 -2.78
CA TRP A 351 3.03 -7.78 -2.13
C TRP A 351 2.63 -8.00 -0.67
N PRO A 352 3.40 -7.47 0.31
CA PRO A 352 3.22 -7.80 1.73
C PRO A 352 2.01 -7.15 2.41
N ALA A 353 1.36 -6.17 1.76
CA ALA A 353 0.24 -5.45 2.36
C ALA A 353 -0.94 -6.38 2.71
N PRO A 354 -1.65 -6.13 3.82
CA PRO A 354 -2.89 -6.82 4.11
C PRO A 354 -3.99 -6.41 3.13
N MET A 355 -4.98 -7.27 2.95
CA MET A 355 -6.16 -6.95 2.15
C MET A 355 -7.01 -5.89 2.84
N VAL A 356 -7.13 -4.72 2.22
CA VAL A 356 -8.05 -3.65 2.64
C VAL A 356 -9.07 -3.40 1.54
N PRO A 357 -10.22 -4.09 1.56
CA PRO A 357 -11.27 -3.83 0.58
C PRO A 357 -11.94 -2.49 0.89
N CYS A 358 -11.55 -1.44 0.17
CA CYS A 358 -12.17 -0.12 0.22
C CYS A 358 -13.26 0.00 -0.84
N LEU A 359 -14.47 0.36 -0.46
CA LEU A 359 -15.58 0.59 -1.39
C LEU A 359 -15.43 1.91 -2.16
N ILE A 360 -14.68 2.87 -1.65
CA ILE A 360 -14.61 4.24 -2.17
C ILE A 360 -13.74 4.37 -3.43
N HIS A 361 -12.87 3.40 -3.71
CA HIS A 361 -11.92 3.46 -4.84
C HIS A 361 -12.23 2.50 -5.99
N MET A 362 -13.44 1.91 -5.99
CA MET A 362 -13.91 1.08 -7.10
C MET A 362 -14.85 1.84 -8.06
N THR A 363 -14.90 3.17 -7.96
CA THR A 363 -15.67 4.03 -8.86
C THR A 363 -14.81 4.68 -9.91
#